data_149d48054c8cd67e400d3d5ac243416f
#
_entry.id   149d48054c8cd67e400d3d5ac243416f
#
_cell.length_a   1.000
_cell.length_b   1.000
_cell.length_c   1.000
_cell.angle_alpha   90.00
_cell.angle_beta   90.00
_cell.angle_gamma   90.00
#
_symmetry.space_group_name_H-M   'P 1'
#
loop_
_entity.id
_entity.type
_entity.pdbx_description
1 polymer ?
#
loop_
_entity_poly.entity_id
_entity_poly.type
_entity_poly.pdbx_seq_one_letter_code
_entity_poly.pdbx_strand_id
1 'polypeptide(L)'
;MMITLRKVPLALAIAAGIMSAQAGAVDFKGYARSGIGWTGSGGEQQCFQATGAQSKYRLGNECETYAELKFGQEVWKEGDKSFYFDTNVAYSVSQRNDWEATDPAFREANVQGKNLIEWLPGSTIWAGKRFYQRHDVHMIDFYYWDISGPGAGIENIDLGFGKLSMAATRSSESGGSSAFADFDTDGNRIYDNVVPNDVFDIRLAGMEINPGGTLELGVDYGHTNIPDDYYLQPGASKDGWMFTAEHTQSMMKGFNKFVVQYATDSMTSNGKGIPQGAGLNNNGSLIRVIDHGAITLADQWDLMYVGMYQNIDLDNNNGTEWWTVGVRPMYKWTPIMSTLLEVGYDNVKSQNTDDNNSQYKITLAQQWQAGDSIWSRPAIRVFATYAKWDEKWGYANNSDTGFTSGVAYNDTSARTFSRGDNDEWTFGAQMEIWW
;
A
#
# COMPACT_ATOMS: atom_id res chain seq x y z
N MET A 1 32.44 32.71 16.91
CA MET A 1 33.12 31.71 16.06
C MET A 1 32.23 30.45 16.12
N MET A 2 31.24 30.38 15.23
CA MET A 2 30.30 29.25 15.16
C MET A 2 30.92 28.16 14.30
N ILE A 3 31.11 26.99 14.89
CA ILE A 3 31.60 25.81 14.19
C ILE A 3 30.38 25.14 13.59
N THR A 4 30.20 25.24 12.29
CA THR A 4 29.21 24.48 11.52
C THR A 4 29.67 23.04 11.42
N LEU A 5 29.02 22.14 12.15
CA LEU A 5 29.15 20.68 11.97
C LEU A 5 28.61 20.31 10.59
N ARG A 6 29.48 19.93 9.69
CA ARG A 6 29.11 19.30 8.41
C ARG A 6 28.45 17.96 8.69
N LYS A 7 27.22 17.75 8.19
CA LYS A 7 26.53 16.49 8.19
C LYS A 7 27.37 15.47 7.38
N VAL A 8 28.03 14.55 8.07
CA VAL A 8 28.66 13.38 7.45
C VAL A 8 27.51 12.41 7.15
N PRO A 9 27.37 11.88 5.94
CA PRO A 9 26.30 10.94 5.64
C PRO A 9 26.48 9.66 6.50
N LEU A 10 25.44 9.32 7.22
CA LEU A 10 25.36 8.18 8.14
C LEU A 10 25.62 6.82 7.46
N ALA A 11 25.54 6.78 6.13
CA ALA A 11 25.80 5.60 5.32
C ALA A 11 27.24 5.03 5.43
N LEU A 12 28.23 5.86 5.77
CA LEU A 12 29.64 5.39 5.91
C LEU A 12 29.97 4.82 7.29
N ALA A 13 29.19 5.16 8.33
CA ALA A 13 29.44 4.66 9.68
C ALA A 13 28.93 3.23 9.92
N ILE A 14 27.97 2.76 9.15
CA ILE A 14 27.45 1.38 9.23
C ILE A 14 28.42 0.38 8.60
N ALA A 15 29.22 0.79 7.62
CA ALA A 15 30.19 -0.10 6.94
C ALA A 15 31.44 -0.44 7.76
N ALA A 16 31.76 0.32 8.80
CA ALA A 16 33.02 0.15 9.56
C ALA A 16 32.90 -0.69 10.84
N GLY A 17 31.70 -1.07 11.26
CA GLY A 17 31.43 -1.79 12.53
C GLY A 17 31.25 -3.31 12.40
N ILE A 18 31.23 -3.88 11.19
CA ILE A 18 30.87 -5.28 10.95
C ILE A 18 32.09 -6.11 10.47
N MET A 19 33.21 -5.98 11.16
CA MET A 19 34.36 -6.83 10.84
C MET A 19 34.67 -7.83 11.96
N SER A 20 33.77 -8.74 12.29
CA SER A 20 34.12 -10.00 12.98
C SER A 20 32.96 -11.02 13.07
N ALA A 21 31.99 -11.00 12.17
CA ALA A 21 31.12 -12.16 11.97
C ALA A 21 31.38 -12.74 10.60
N GLN A 22 31.33 -14.05 10.45
CA GLN A 22 31.43 -14.72 9.15
C GLN A 22 30.66 -13.88 8.12
N ALA A 23 31.35 -13.38 7.10
CA ALA A 23 30.76 -12.52 6.07
C ALA A 23 29.77 -13.36 5.24
N GLY A 24 28.56 -13.52 5.75
CA GLY A 24 27.43 -13.93 4.95
C GLY A 24 27.18 -12.84 3.88
N ALA A 25 26.81 -13.24 2.68
CA ALA A 25 26.44 -12.28 1.64
C ALA A 25 25.26 -11.41 2.15
N VAL A 26 25.35 -10.12 1.93
CA VAL A 26 24.22 -9.21 2.18
C VAL A 26 23.14 -9.49 1.13
N ASP A 27 21.94 -9.81 1.57
CA ASP A 27 20.79 -9.92 0.69
C ASP A 27 20.43 -8.51 0.21
N PHE A 28 20.53 -8.29 -1.09
CA PHE A 28 20.11 -7.05 -1.72
C PHE A 28 18.89 -7.31 -2.58
N LYS A 29 17.77 -6.72 -2.19
CA LYS A 29 16.48 -6.80 -2.87
C LYS A 29 15.96 -5.39 -3.12
N GLY A 30 14.99 -5.26 -4.01
CA GLY A 30 14.40 -3.98 -4.23
C GLY A 30 13.26 -3.99 -5.22
N TYR A 31 12.68 -2.80 -5.36
CA TYR A 31 11.67 -2.48 -6.33
C TYR A 31 11.97 -1.11 -6.92
N ALA A 32 11.80 -0.93 -8.22
CA ALA A 32 11.85 0.39 -8.82
C ALA A 32 10.91 0.51 -10.01
N ARG A 33 10.36 1.71 -10.18
CA ARG A 33 9.64 2.13 -11.38
C ARG A 33 10.02 3.54 -11.73
N SER A 34 10.10 3.82 -13.03
CA SER A 34 10.35 5.15 -13.58
C SER A 34 9.94 5.19 -15.03
N GLY A 35 9.71 6.37 -15.57
CA GLY A 35 9.31 6.50 -16.95
C GLY A 35 9.33 7.92 -17.47
N ILE A 36 8.74 8.08 -18.65
CA ILE A 36 8.44 9.36 -19.27
C ILE A 36 7.12 9.23 -20.00
N GLY A 37 6.29 10.27 -19.94
CA GLY A 37 5.05 10.28 -20.67
C GLY A 37 4.51 11.69 -20.90
N TRP A 38 3.49 11.73 -21.73
CA TRP A 38 2.84 12.97 -22.17
C TRP A 38 1.33 12.80 -22.11
N THR A 39 0.66 13.91 -21.89
CA THR A 39 -0.79 14.03 -21.98
C THR A 39 -1.19 14.45 -23.37
N GLY A 40 -2.28 13.94 -23.92
CA GLY A 40 -2.73 14.22 -25.28
C GLY A 40 -3.05 15.69 -25.54
N SER A 41 -3.58 16.39 -24.54
CA SER A 41 -3.79 17.84 -24.54
C SER A 41 -2.51 18.65 -24.35
N GLY A 42 -1.37 18.00 -24.14
CA GLY A 42 -0.04 18.58 -23.94
C GLY A 42 0.41 18.57 -22.47
N GLY A 43 1.73 18.68 -22.29
CA GLY A 43 2.39 18.66 -20.99
C GLY A 43 2.84 17.29 -20.53
N GLU A 44 3.13 17.17 -19.24
CA GLU A 44 3.60 15.96 -18.59
C GLU A 44 2.51 14.87 -18.56
N GLN A 45 2.92 13.62 -18.34
CA GLN A 45 1.98 12.53 -18.11
C GLN A 45 1.11 12.85 -16.89
N GLN A 46 -0.18 12.61 -17.04
CA GLN A 46 -1.14 12.63 -15.94
C GLN A 46 -1.57 11.21 -15.59
N CYS A 47 -1.82 10.96 -14.31
CA CYS A 47 -2.34 9.70 -13.82
C CYS A 47 -3.81 9.84 -13.43
N PHE A 48 -4.57 8.78 -13.72
CA PHE A 48 -6.02 8.77 -13.58
C PHE A 48 -6.43 7.94 -12.36
N GLN A 49 -7.24 8.54 -11.50
CA GLN A 49 -7.87 7.89 -10.35
C GLN A 49 -9.28 8.45 -10.19
N ALA A 50 -10.27 7.58 -10.04
CA ALA A 50 -11.63 8.03 -9.80
C ALA A 50 -11.73 8.78 -8.47
N THR A 51 -12.46 9.89 -8.46
CA THR A 51 -12.69 10.66 -7.24
C THR A 51 -13.33 9.80 -6.17
N GLY A 52 -12.69 9.72 -5.00
CA GLY A 52 -13.11 8.92 -3.86
C GLY A 52 -12.60 7.46 -3.89
N ALA A 53 -12.06 6.95 -5.00
CA ALA A 53 -11.38 5.66 -5.01
C ALA A 53 -10.06 5.72 -4.23
N GLN A 54 -9.77 4.68 -3.46
CA GLN A 54 -8.55 4.62 -2.64
C GLN A 54 -7.33 4.13 -3.41
N SER A 55 -7.49 3.75 -4.68
CA SER A 55 -6.41 3.28 -5.54
C SER A 55 -6.76 3.44 -7.02
N LYS A 56 -5.82 3.09 -7.89
CA LYS A 56 -5.91 3.25 -9.35
C LYS A 56 -5.40 2.04 -10.10
N TYR A 57 -5.91 1.80 -11.31
CA TYR A 57 -5.34 0.84 -12.26
C TYR A 57 -3.96 1.31 -12.73
N ARG A 58 -2.94 0.47 -12.54
CA ARG A 58 -1.52 0.88 -12.62
C ARG A 58 -0.92 0.90 -14.02
N LEU A 59 -1.34 0.05 -14.96
CA LEU A 59 -0.68 -0.07 -16.25
C LEU A 59 -0.73 1.27 -17.01
N GLY A 60 0.45 1.82 -17.38
CA GLY A 60 0.56 3.11 -18.03
C GLY A 60 0.01 4.30 -17.21
N ASN A 61 -0.03 4.17 -15.89
CA ASN A 61 -0.67 5.11 -14.98
C ASN A 61 0.16 5.32 -13.70
N GLU A 62 1.47 5.28 -13.84
CA GLU A 62 2.45 5.57 -12.80
C GLU A 62 3.22 6.82 -13.20
N CYS A 63 3.05 7.92 -12.47
CA CYS A 63 3.55 9.24 -12.84
C CYS A 63 4.72 9.71 -11.96
N GLU A 64 5.34 8.80 -11.25
CA GLU A 64 6.48 9.06 -10.38
C GLU A 64 7.63 8.09 -10.63
N THR A 65 8.85 8.51 -10.32
CA THR A 65 9.97 7.61 -10.08
C THR A 65 9.91 7.18 -8.63
N TYR A 66 9.78 5.89 -8.42
CA TYR A 66 9.74 5.27 -7.10
C TYR A 66 10.77 4.15 -7.00
N ALA A 67 11.48 4.08 -5.88
CA ALA A 67 12.44 3.01 -5.64
C ALA A 67 12.43 2.60 -4.16
N GLU A 68 12.52 1.30 -3.91
CA GLU A 68 12.82 0.70 -2.60
C GLU A 68 14.13 -0.08 -2.69
N LEU A 69 15.05 0.19 -1.77
CA LEU A 69 16.32 -0.52 -1.63
C LEU A 69 16.32 -1.25 -0.30
N LYS A 70 16.27 -2.58 -0.37
CA LYS A 70 16.17 -3.44 0.80
C LYS A 70 17.47 -4.21 0.99
N PHE A 71 18.02 -4.11 2.21
CA PHE A 71 19.23 -4.83 2.62
C PHE A 71 18.91 -5.69 3.82
N GLY A 72 19.33 -6.96 3.76
CA GLY A 72 19.14 -7.91 4.83
C GLY A 72 20.39 -8.75 5.06
N GLN A 73 20.56 -9.22 6.29
CA GLN A 73 21.66 -10.12 6.63
C GLN A 73 21.32 -10.99 7.83
N GLU A 74 21.67 -12.29 7.75
CA GLU A 74 21.77 -13.14 8.93
C GLU A 74 23.00 -12.68 9.71
N VAL A 75 22.78 -12.05 10.87
CA VAL A 75 23.85 -11.45 11.68
C VAL A 75 24.38 -12.41 12.76
N TRP A 76 23.64 -13.47 13.03
CA TRP A 76 24.04 -14.52 13.97
C TRP A 76 23.29 -15.81 13.68
N LYS A 77 23.96 -16.96 13.86
CA LYS A 77 23.39 -18.30 13.72
C LYS A 77 24.08 -19.29 14.63
N GLU A 78 23.30 -20.13 15.30
CA GLU A 78 23.75 -21.28 16.07
C GLU A 78 22.72 -22.41 15.95
N GLY A 79 23.13 -23.50 15.29
CA GLY A 79 22.21 -24.58 14.97
C GLY A 79 21.07 -24.13 14.08
N ASP A 80 19.85 -24.27 14.56
CA ASP A 80 18.62 -23.82 13.90
C ASP A 80 18.12 -22.43 14.35
N LYS A 81 18.80 -21.82 15.33
CA LYS A 81 18.52 -20.48 15.85
C LYS A 81 19.28 -19.43 15.04
N SER A 82 18.61 -18.33 14.70
CA SER A 82 19.28 -17.23 13.98
C SER A 82 18.68 -15.87 14.31
N PHE A 83 19.50 -14.82 14.11
CA PHE A 83 19.05 -13.45 14.05
C PHE A 83 19.30 -12.88 12.64
N TYR A 84 18.26 -12.26 12.11
CA TYR A 84 18.30 -11.57 10.82
C TYR A 84 17.99 -10.11 11.00
N PHE A 85 18.84 -9.22 10.46
CA PHE A 85 18.59 -7.79 10.39
C PHE A 85 18.07 -7.44 9.00
N ASP A 86 17.05 -6.58 8.93
CA ASP A 86 16.41 -6.16 7.68
C ASP A 86 16.17 -4.66 7.68
N THR A 87 16.45 -3.99 6.56
CA THR A 87 16.23 -2.55 6.39
C THR A 87 15.78 -2.23 4.97
N ASN A 88 14.89 -1.24 4.83
CA ASN A 88 14.36 -0.77 3.56
C ASN A 88 14.30 0.74 3.53
N VAL A 89 14.83 1.34 2.48
CA VAL A 89 14.83 2.77 2.23
C VAL A 89 14.12 3.04 0.91
N ALA A 90 13.13 3.93 0.91
CA ALA A 90 12.36 4.28 -0.27
C ALA A 90 12.58 5.73 -0.69
N TYR A 91 12.49 5.96 -1.99
CA TYR A 91 12.54 7.26 -2.64
C TYR A 91 11.34 7.43 -3.55
N SER A 92 10.75 8.61 -3.58
CA SER A 92 9.68 8.97 -4.51
C SER A 92 9.89 10.40 -5.00
N VAL A 93 9.89 10.57 -6.31
CA VAL A 93 9.98 11.88 -6.97
C VAL A 93 9.05 11.94 -8.17
N SER A 94 8.68 13.13 -8.62
CA SER A 94 7.65 13.34 -9.63
C SER A 94 8.09 13.11 -11.08
N GLN A 95 9.31 12.63 -11.34
CA GLN A 95 9.91 12.38 -12.67
C GLN A 95 9.73 13.54 -13.68
N ARG A 96 9.92 14.78 -13.23
CA ARG A 96 9.77 16.00 -14.06
C ARG A 96 11.03 16.45 -14.74
N ASN A 97 12.19 16.16 -14.16
CA ASN A 97 13.49 16.60 -14.64
C ASN A 97 14.62 15.64 -14.25
N ASP A 98 15.84 15.97 -14.64
CA ASP A 98 17.04 15.16 -14.40
C ASP A 98 17.65 15.35 -12.99
N TRP A 99 17.15 16.30 -12.21
CA TRP A 99 17.67 16.59 -10.88
C TRP A 99 16.55 16.81 -9.87
N GLU A 100 16.00 15.71 -9.36
CA GLU A 100 14.96 15.73 -8.33
C GLU A 100 15.54 15.27 -7.00
N ALA A 101 15.57 16.17 -6.03
CA ALA A 101 16.04 15.87 -4.69
C ALA A 101 14.85 15.48 -3.80
N THR A 102 15.02 14.39 -3.05
CA THR A 102 14.06 13.98 -2.03
C THR A 102 14.79 13.36 -0.84
N ASP A 103 14.24 13.50 0.35
CA ASP A 103 14.72 12.79 1.51
C ASP A 103 14.26 11.33 1.44
N PRO A 104 15.14 10.37 1.77
CA PRO A 104 14.77 8.97 1.78
C PRO A 104 13.79 8.67 2.93
N ALA A 105 12.75 7.90 2.62
CA ALA A 105 11.84 7.39 3.62
C ALA A 105 12.37 6.08 4.22
N PHE A 106 12.57 6.05 5.54
CA PHE A 106 12.97 4.83 6.25
C PHE A 106 11.72 3.95 6.43
N ARG A 107 11.55 2.94 5.57
CA ARG A 107 10.36 2.08 5.55
C ARG A 107 10.46 0.90 6.51
N GLU A 108 11.65 0.28 6.60
CA GLU A 108 11.88 -0.85 7.50
C GLU A 108 13.25 -0.73 8.18
N ALA A 109 13.32 -1.11 9.44
CA ALA A 109 14.52 -1.36 10.23
C ALA A 109 14.12 -2.27 11.40
N ASN A 110 14.38 -3.58 11.26
CA ASN A 110 13.94 -4.56 12.24
C ASN A 110 14.94 -5.69 12.41
N VAL A 111 14.80 -6.40 13.52
CA VAL A 111 15.51 -7.64 13.80
C VAL A 111 14.49 -8.76 13.99
N GLN A 112 14.77 -9.90 13.39
CA GLN A 112 13.97 -11.10 13.43
C GLN A 112 14.80 -12.23 14.05
N GLY A 113 14.25 -12.88 15.06
CA GLY A 113 14.88 -14.02 15.75
C GLY A 113 14.09 -15.29 15.53
N LYS A 114 14.63 -16.22 14.76
CA LYS A 114 14.01 -17.50 14.42
C LYS A 114 14.40 -18.59 15.40
N ASN A 115 13.45 -19.46 15.77
CA ASN A 115 13.64 -20.61 16.66
C ASN A 115 14.22 -20.27 18.04
N LEU A 116 14.03 -19.04 18.54
CA LEU A 116 14.55 -18.63 19.84
C LEU A 116 13.74 -19.18 21.00
N ILE A 117 12.49 -19.57 20.77
CA ILE A 117 11.58 -20.11 21.77
C ILE A 117 11.52 -21.63 21.60
N GLU A 118 12.17 -22.39 22.48
CA GLU A 118 12.36 -23.84 22.34
C GLU A 118 11.05 -24.64 22.27
N TRP A 119 10.00 -24.17 22.94
CA TRP A 119 8.69 -24.85 22.93
C TRP A 119 7.75 -24.35 21.80
N LEU A 120 8.22 -23.43 20.96
CA LEU A 120 7.54 -22.96 19.74
C LEU A 120 8.47 -23.09 18.52
N PRO A 121 8.83 -24.29 18.10
CA PRO A 121 9.76 -24.51 16.99
C PRO A 121 9.17 -23.93 15.69
N GLY A 122 10.01 -23.30 14.88
CA GLY A 122 9.62 -22.63 13.63
C GLY A 122 9.12 -21.20 13.81
N SER A 123 8.80 -20.78 15.04
CA SER A 123 8.36 -19.42 15.30
C SER A 123 9.48 -18.39 15.10
N THR A 124 9.08 -17.17 14.77
CA THR A 124 9.95 -16.01 14.61
C THR A 124 9.44 -14.87 15.47
N ILE A 125 10.25 -14.40 16.40
CA ILE A 125 9.98 -13.13 17.11
C ILE A 125 10.64 -11.98 16.37
N TRP A 126 10.04 -10.80 16.37
CA TRP A 126 10.62 -9.65 15.71
C TRP A 126 10.32 -8.36 16.48
N ALA A 127 11.18 -7.35 16.27
CA ALA A 127 10.96 -5.99 16.76
C ALA A 127 11.61 -4.99 15.82
N GLY A 128 11.00 -3.81 15.71
CA GLY A 128 11.43 -2.70 14.88
C GLY A 128 10.36 -2.24 13.90
N LYS A 129 10.73 -1.40 12.95
CA LYS A 129 9.83 -0.93 11.89
C LYS A 129 9.82 -1.93 10.74
N ARG A 130 8.63 -2.39 10.35
CA ARG A 130 8.51 -3.49 9.38
C ARG A 130 7.26 -3.38 8.51
N PHE A 131 7.34 -3.86 7.26
CA PHE A 131 6.19 -4.26 6.48
C PHE A 131 5.69 -5.60 6.99
N TYR A 132 4.60 -5.58 7.76
CA TYR A 132 4.11 -6.77 8.45
C TYR A 132 2.99 -7.44 7.67
N GLN A 133 3.26 -8.62 7.10
CA GLN A 133 2.29 -9.52 6.46
C GLN A 133 1.22 -8.77 5.63
N ARG A 134 1.68 -7.89 4.71
CA ARG A 134 0.79 -7.07 3.89
C ARG A 134 0.10 -7.90 2.82
N HIS A 135 -1.19 -7.63 2.62
CA HIS A 135 -1.96 -8.18 1.52
C HIS A 135 -2.42 -7.06 0.59
N ASP A 136 -2.25 -7.26 -0.72
CA ASP A 136 -2.57 -6.27 -1.72
C ASP A 136 -3.23 -6.86 -2.96
N VAL A 137 -3.90 -6.00 -3.72
CA VAL A 137 -4.31 -6.24 -5.10
C VAL A 137 -3.33 -5.51 -6.01
N HIS A 138 -2.33 -6.22 -6.50
CA HIS A 138 -1.22 -5.66 -7.27
C HIS A 138 -1.67 -4.84 -8.49
N MET A 139 -2.74 -5.26 -9.18
CA MET A 139 -3.22 -4.60 -10.40
C MET A 139 -3.67 -3.16 -10.17
N ILE A 140 -4.14 -2.85 -8.97
CA ILE A 140 -4.62 -1.52 -8.57
C ILE A 140 -3.80 -0.89 -7.44
N ASP A 141 -2.69 -1.51 -6.99
CA ASP A 141 -1.83 -1.06 -5.88
C ASP A 141 -2.62 -0.81 -4.58
N PHE A 142 -3.56 -1.69 -4.28
CA PHE A 142 -4.45 -1.54 -3.15
C PHE A 142 -4.10 -2.53 -2.03
N TYR A 143 -3.51 -2.01 -0.95
CA TYR A 143 -3.21 -2.77 0.26
C TYR A 143 -4.45 -2.80 1.15
N TYR A 144 -5.21 -3.89 1.08
CA TYR A 144 -6.45 -4.06 1.85
C TYR A 144 -6.22 -4.55 3.28
N TRP A 145 -5.05 -5.09 3.58
CA TRP A 145 -4.63 -5.50 4.92
C TRP A 145 -3.17 -5.14 5.15
N ASP A 146 -2.94 -4.02 5.80
CA ASP A 146 -1.60 -3.45 6.04
C ASP A 146 -1.56 -2.70 7.37
N ILE A 147 -0.95 -3.33 8.38
CA ILE A 147 -0.69 -2.73 9.69
C ILE A 147 0.80 -2.42 9.89
N SER A 148 1.54 -2.23 8.80
CA SER A 148 2.99 -1.97 8.84
C SER A 148 3.34 -0.75 9.68
N GLY A 149 4.45 -0.83 10.40
CA GLY A 149 4.95 0.27 11.23
C GLY A 149 6.00 -0.18 12.23
N PRO A 150 6.42 0.71 13.13
CA PRO A 150 7.16 0.33 14.33
C PRO A 150 6.33 -0.63 15.18
N GLY A 151 6.93 -1.73 15.63
CA GLY A 151 6.18 -2.73 16.37
C GLY A 151 7.04 -3.91 16.84
N ALA A 152 6.36 -4.92 17.32
CA ALA A 152 6.93 -6.20 17.70
C ALA A 152 5.88 -7.30 17.55
N GLY A 153 6.32 -8.53 17.39
CA GLY A 153 5.41 -9.65 17.24
C GLY A 153 6.10 -11.00 17.27
N ILE A 154 5.27 -12.01 17.19
CA ILE A 154 5.65 -13.41 16.99
C ILE A 154 4.87 -13.99 15.82
N GLU A 155 5.53 -14.69 14.93
CA GLU A 155 4.97 -15.24 13.72
C GLU A 155 5.24 -16.75 13.61
N ASN A 156 4.40 -17.40 12.83
CA ASN A 156 4.59 -18.80 12.43
C ASN A 156 4.58 -19.79 13.61
N ILE A 157 3.78 -19.53 14.64
CA ILE A 157 3.51 -20.53 15.68
C ILE A 157 2.69 -21.65 15.03
N ASP A 158 3.27 -22.83 14.93
CA ASP A 158 2.64 -23.98 14.29
C ASP A 158 1.60 -24.61 15.24
N LEU A 159 0.33 -24.60 14.82
CA LEU A 159 -0.77 -25.24 15.54
C LEU A 159 -1.15 -26.61 14.94
N GLY A 160 -0.41 -27.09 13.94
CA GLY A 160 -0.66 -28.35 13.23
C GLY A 160 -1.71 -28.26 12.12
N PHE A 161 -2.66 -27.34 12.20
CA PHE A 161 -3.68 -27.09 11.17
C PHE A 161 -3.59 -25.69 10.55
N GLY A 162 -2.67 -24.89 11.02
CA GLY A 162 -2.42 -23.53 10.57
C GLY A 162 -1.32 -22.88 11.38
N LYS A 163 -0.92 -21.68 11.00
CA LYS A 163 0.12 -20.91 11.66
C LYS A 163 -0.46 -19.65 12.29
N LEU A 164 -0.28 -19.52 13.59
CA LEU A 164 -0.70 -18.35 14.35
C LEU A 164 0.41 -17.29 14.35
N SER A 165 0.03 -16.05 14.08
CA SER A 165 0.89 -14.87 14.21
C SER A 165 0.19 -13.81 15.05
N MET A 166 0.95 -13.06 15.85
CA MET A 166 0.45 -11.96 16.68
C MET A 166 1.43 -10.80 16.61
N ALA A 167 0.92 -9.58 16.49
CA ALA A 167 1.73 -8.38 16.47
C ALA A 167 1.06 -7.20 17.17
N ALA A 168 1.88 -6.28 17.61
CA ALA A 168 1.46 -4.92 17.95
C ALA A 168 2.30 -3.95 17.12
N THR A 169 1.64 -3.08 16.35
CA THR A 169 2.30 -2.08 15.53
C THR A 169 1.74 -0.70 15.83
N ARG A 170 2.49 0.32 15.45
CA ARG A 170 2.08 1.71 15.62
C ARG A 170 2.07 2.42 14.28
N SER A 171 0.94 2.99 13.93
CA SER A 171 0.83 4.01 12.91
C SER A 171 0.70 5.37 13.60
N SER A 172 1.53 6.33 13.22
CA SER A 172 1.32 7.70 13.62
C SER A 172 0.61 8.42 12.50
N GLU A 173 -0.28 9.34 12.81
CA GLU A 173 -0.74 10.28 11.81
C GLU A 173 0.47 11.00 11.24
N SER A 174 0.73 10.83 9.96
CA SER A 174 1.77 11.57 9.28
C SER A 174 1.37 13.04 9.32
N GLY A 175 2.06 13.84 10.14
CA GLY A 175 2.25 15.28 10.11
C GLY A 175 1.18 16.18 9.48
N GLY A 176 0.00 15.68 9.31
CA GLY A 176 -1.14 16.48 8.90
C GLY A 176 -1.53 17.36 10.07
N SER A 177 -1.34 18.61 9.92
CA SER A 177 -1.77 19.80 10.65
C SER A 177 -3.17 19.78 11.29
N SER A 178 -3.74 18.65 11.64
CA SER A 178 -5.11 18.51 12.14
C SER A 178 -5.26 17.73 13.45
N ALA A 179 -4.20 17.20 14.03
CA ALA A 179 -4.26 16.75 15.40
C ALA A 179 -4.28 17.99 16.31
N PHE A 180 -5.48 18.46 16.58
CA PHE A 180 -5.73 19.53 17.52
C PHE A 180 -5.38 19.03 18.93
N ALA A 181 -4.22 19.44 19.44
CA ALA A 181 -3.73 18.97 20.72
C ALA A 181 -4.22 19.85 21.88
N ASP A 182 -4.21 21.18 21.75
CA ASP A 182 -4.60 22.09 22.84
C ASP A 182 -4.64 23.55 22.35
N PHE A 183 -5.08 24.45 23.26
CA PHE A 183 -4.86 25.89 23.12
C PHE A 183 -3.72 26.28 24.06
N ASP A 184 -2.81 27.14 23.57
CA ASP A 184 -1.84 27.79 24.46
C ASP A 184 -2.55 28.79 25.39
N THR A 185 -1.79 29.33 26.32
CA THR A 185 -2.30 30.34 27.29
C THR A 185 -2.84 31.59 26.62
N ASP A 186 -2.56 31.82 25.35
CA ASP A 186 -3.01 32.96 24.54
C ASP A 186 -4.21 32.59 23.65
N GLY A 187 -4.71 31.36 23.72
CA GLY A 187 -5.86 30.86 22.97
C GLY A 187 -5.53 30.44 21.52
N ASN A 188 -4.23 30.28 21.18
CA ASN A 188 -3.83 29.76 19.88
C ASN A 188 -3.83 28.21 19.92
N ARG A 189 -4.17 27.58 18.79
CA ARG A 189 -4.16 26.12 18.67
C ARG A 189 -2.72 25.60 18.66
N ILE A 190 -2.40 24.68 19.57
CA ILE A 190 -1.16 23.91 19.55
C ILE A 190 -1.39 22.65 18.70
N TYR A 191 -0.57 22.43 17.67
CA TYR A 191 -0.66 21.29 16.74
C TYR A 191 0.50 20.31 16.90
N ASP A 192 0.99 20.12 18.10
CA ASP A 192 2.33 19.53 18.28
C ASP A 192 2.35 18.05 18.69
N ASN A 193 1.22 17.37 18.72
CA ASN A 193 1.23 15.97 19.13
C ASN A 193 0.72 15.05 18.03
N VAL A 194 1.64 14.29 17.45
CA VAL A 194 1.33 13.10 16.70
C VAL A 194 0.64 12.12 17.64
N VAL A 195 -0.64 11.88 17.43
CA VAL A 195 -1.39 10.92 18.21
C VAL A 195 -1.05 9.52 17.73
N PRO A 196 -0.43 8.66 18.57
CA PRO A 196 -0.09 7.31 18.15
C PRO A 196 -1.34 6.45 18.06
N ASN A 197 -1.47 5.78 16.91
CA ASN A 197 -2.49 4.76 16.69
C ASN A 197 -1.82 3.40 16.79
N ASP A 198 -2.21 2.61 17.78
CA ASP A 198 -1.70 1.26 18.00
C ASP A 198 -2.67 0.23 17.44
N VAL A 199 -2.14 -0.77 16.71
CA VAL A 199 -2.93 -1.89 16.19
C VAL A 199 -2.40 -3.18 16.79
N PHE A 200 -3.30 -3.97 17.35
CA PHE A 200 -3.05 -5.31 17.85
C PHE A 200 -3.66 -6.31 16.86
N ASP A 201 -2.85 -7.18 16.31
CA ASP A 201 -3.19 -8.11 15.24
C ASP A 201 -3.03 -9.55 15.73
N ILE A 202 -3.98 -10.38 15.34
CA ILE A 202 -3.93 -11.84 15.50
C ILE A 202 -4.37 -12.46 14.19
N ARG A 203 -3.51 -13.30 13.58
CA ARG A 203 -3.79 -14.01 12.33
C ARG A 203 -3.57 -15.50 12.48
N LEU A 204 -4.46 -16.26 11.87
CA LEU A 204 -4.34 -17.70 11.69
C LEU A 204 -4.37 -18.01 10.18
N ALA A 205 -3.22 -18.35 9.63
CA ALA A 205 -3.00 -18.53 8.20
C ALA A 205 -2.68 -19.98 7.82
N GLY A 206 -2.82 -20.31 6.54
CA GLY A 206 -2.42 -21.59 5.97
C GLY A 206 -3.30 -22.78 6.37
N MET A 207 -4.55 -22.53 6.80
CA MET A 207 -5.52 -23.60 7.06
C MET A 207 -6.00 -24.20 5.73
N GLU A 208 -5.61 -25.44 5.44
CA GLU A 208 -6.12 -26.15 4.26
C GLU A 208 -7.59 -26.49 4.45
N ILE A 209 -8.47 -25.92 3.62
CA ILE A 209 -9.93 -26.15 3.69
C ILE A 209 -10.48 -26.92 2.49
N ASN A 210 -9.72 -26.95 1.39
CA ASN A 210 -10.01 -27.72 0.18
C ASN A 210 -8.71 -27.97 -0.61
N PRO A 211 -8.66 -28.90 -1.56
CA PRO A 211 -7.46 -29.17 -2.35
C PRO A 211 -6.94 -27.93 -3.07
N GLY A 212 -5.72 -27.49 -2.73
CA GLY A 212 -5.06 -26.29 -3.25
C GLY A 212 -5.65 -24.98 -2.72
N GLY A 213 -6.55 -25.04 -1.74
CA GLY A 213 -7.18 -23.87 -1.12
C GLY A 213 -6.81 -23.72 0.35
N THR A 214 -6.39 -22.53 0.73
CA THR A 214 -6.07 -22.17 2.12
C THR A 214 -6.92 -21.01 2.60
N LEU A 215 -7.27 -21.02 3.88
CA LEU A 215 -7.96 -19.93 4.57
C LEU A 215 -7.00 -19.23 5.51
N GLU A 216 -7.07 -17.91 5.52
CA GLU A 216 -6.48 -17.04 6.53
C GLU A 216 -7.58 -16.24 7.22
N LEU A 217 -7.55 -16.20 8.55
CA LEU A 217 -8.47 -15.41 9.38
C LEU A 217 -7.66 -14.45 10.23
N GLY A 218 -8.13 -13.22 10.36
CA GLY A 218 -7.48 -12.23 11.20
C GLY A 218 -8.43 -11.30 11.91
N VAL A 219 -7.95 -10.80 13.03
CA VAL A 219 -8.61 -9.79 13.84
C VAL A 219 -7.59 -8.72 14.20
N ASP A 220 -7.90 -7.48 13.84
CA ASP A 220 -7.15 -6.31 14.22
C ASP A 220 -7.97 -5.46 15.20
N TYR A 221 -7.36 -5.04 16.29
CA TYR A 221 -7.92 -4.06 17.20
C TYR A 221 -7.09 -2.79 17.15
N GLY A 222 -7.69 -1.71 16.69
CA GLY A 222 -7.08 -0.38 16.64
C GLY A 222 -7.40 0.42 17.90
N HIS A 223 -6.39 1.06 18.47
CA HIS A 223 -6.53 1.94 19.64
C HIS A 223 -5.70 3.19 19.45
N THR A 224 -6.35 4.34 19.51
CA THR A 224 -5.68 5.64 19.47
C THR A 224 -5.30 6.04 20.89
N ASN A 225 -4.00 6.11 21.17
CA ASN A 225 -3.45 6.42 22.48
C ASN A 225 -3.35 7.95 22.64
N ILE A 226 -4.41 8.56 23.16
CA ILE A 226 -4.50 10.01 23.37
C ILE A 226 -4.20 10.37 24.82
N PRO A 227 -3.55 11.52 25.09
CA PRO A 227 -3.41 12.08 26.43
C PRO A 227 -4.76 12.38 27.10
N ASP A 228 -4.80 12.40 28.43
CA ASP A 228 -6.04 12.63 29.20
C ASP A 228 -6.68 13.99 28.93
N ASP A 229 -5.88 14.99 28.54
CA ASP A 229 -6.30 16.36 28.24
C ASP A 229 -6.59 16.57 26.73
N TYR A 230 -6.47 15.53 25.90
CA TYR A 230 -6.74 15.62 24.48
C TYR A 230 -8.25 15.71 24.20
N TYR A 231 -8.63 16.72 23.46
CA TYR A 231 -10.03 16.88 23.02
C TYR A 231 -10.35 15.92 21.87
N LEU A 232 -11.09 14.86 22.20
CA LEU A 232 -11.66 13.98 21.18
C LEU A 232 -12.90 14.66 20.53
N GLN A 233 -12.88 14.81 19.21
CA GLN A 233 -14.00 15.44 18.52
C GLN A 233 -15.28 14.59 18.61
N PRO A 234 -16.49 15.22 18.68
CA PRO A 234 -17.74 14.47 18.64
C PRO A 234 -17.82 13.59 17.37
N GLY A 235 -18.14 12.32 17.56
CA GLY A 235 -18.19 11.34 16.48
C GLY A 235 -16.83 10.72 16.11
N ALA A 236 -15.74 11.06 16.79
CA ALA A 236 -14.48 10.36 16.68
C ALA A 236 -14.42 9.20 17.69
N SER A 237 -13.91 8.06 17.25
CA SER A 237 -13.70 6.86 18.06
C SER A 237 -12.22 6.61 18.26
N LYS A 238 -11.83 6.27 19.51
CA LYS A 238 -10.46 5.84 19.82
C LYS A 238 -10.22 4.39 19.44
N ASP A 239 -11.27 3.61 19.46
CA ASP A 239 -11.24 2.16 19.36
C ASP A 239 -11.95 1.70 18.08
N GLY A 240 -11.53 0.57 17.56
CA GLY A 240 -12.18 -0.06 16.41
C GLY A 240 -11.65 -1.46 16.18
N TRP A 241 -12.42 -2.26 15.44
CA TRP A 241 -12.09 -3.63 15.11
C TRP A 241 -12.11 -3.82 13.60
N MET A 242 -11.23 -4.68 13.09
CA MET A 242 -11.34 -5.21 11.75
C MET A 242 -11.21 -6.73 11.77
N PHE A 243 -12.12 -7.39 11.06
CA PHE A 243 -12.13 -8.84 10.86
C PHE A 243 -11.85 -9.10 9.40
N THR A 244 -10.91 -9.99 9.12
CA THR A 244 -10.55 -10.40 7.75
C THR A 244 -10.66 -11.91 7.61
N ALA A 245 -11.28 -12.35 6.52
CA ALA A 245 -11.26 -13.73 6.05
C ALA A 245 -10.80 -13.75 4.60
N GLU A 246 -9.70 -14.45 4.31
CA GLU A 246 -9.12 -14.58 2.98
C GLU A 246 -8.99 -16.05 2.60
N HIS A 247 -9.60 -16.43 1.49
CA HIS A 247 -9.41 -17.74 0.86
C HIS A 247 -8.49 -17.59 -0.35
N THR A 248 -7.37 -18.29 -0.33
CA THR A 248 -6.43 -18.35 -1.47
C THR A 248 -6.55 -19.72 -2.14
N GLN A 249 -6.91 -19.74 -3.42
CA GLN A 249 -7.01 -20.97 -4.23
C GLN A 249 -5.90 -20.99 -5.28
N SER A 250 -5.06 -22.02 -5.24
CA SER A 250 -4.14 -22.32 -6.34
C SER A 250 -4.93 -22.88 -7.51
N MET A 251 -4.84 -22.23 -8.67
CA MET A 251 -5.56 -22.65 -9.89
C MET A 251 -4.86 -22.15 -11.15
N MET A 252 -4.96 -22.91 -12.24
CA MET A 252 -4.49 -22.49 -13.58
C MET A 252 -3.06 -21.93 -13.62
N LYS A 253 -2.10 -22.57 -12.94
CA LYS A 253 -0.72 -22.13 -12.76
C LYS A 253 -0.57 -20.75 -12.09
N GLY A 254 -1.57 -20.32 -11.34
CA GLY A 254 -1.63 -19.06 -10.63
C GLY A 254 -2.50 -19.17 -9.39
N PHE A 255 -3.20 -18.11 -9.06
CA PHE A 255 -4.05 -18.06 -7.87
C PHE A 255 -5.31 -17.21 -8.08
N ASN A 256 -6.32 -17.50 -7.27
CA ASN A 256 -7.42 -16.62 -6.94
C ASN A 256 -7.42 -16.35 -5.44
N LYS A 257 -7.72 -15.13 -5.04
CA LYS A 257 -7.97 -14.73 -3.65
C LYS A 257 -9.38 -14.16 -3.54
N PHE A 258 -10.14 -14.69 -2.59
CA PHE A 258 -11.44 -14.16 -2.21
C PHE A 258 -11.36 -13.66 -0.77
N VAL A 259 -11.68 -12.38 -0.56
CA VAL A 259 -11.49 -11.68 0.72
C VAL A 259 -12.80 -11.06 1.17
N VAL A 260 -13.10 -11.20 2.45
CA VAL A 260 -14.19 -10.48 3.13
C VAL A 260 -13.62 -9.77 4.35
N GLN A 261 -13.90 -8.46 4.46
CA GLN A 261 -13.52 -7.67 5.61
C GLN A 261 -14.71 -6.92 6.18
N TYR A 262 -14.74 -6.82 7.50
CA TYR A 262 -15.67 -5.97 8.23
C TYR A 262 -14.87 -5.16 9.27
N ALA A 263 -15.08 -3.84 9.30
CA ALA A 263 -14.42 -2.99 10.29
C ALA A 263 -15.43 -2.05 10.95
N THR A 264 -15.07 -1.58 12.15
CA THR A 264 -15.85 -0.60 12.91
C THR A 264 -14.99 0.58 13.30
N ASP A 265 -15.62 1.72 13.42
CA ASP A 265 -15.11 2.92 14.08
C ASP A 265 -13.68 3.32 13.62
N SER A 266 -12.70 3.37 14.51
CA SER A 266 -11.33 3.82 14.18
C SER A 266 -10.65 2.98 13.08
N MET A 267 -11.16 1.79 12.77
CA MET A 267 -10.63 0.92 11.72
C MET A 267 -11.34 1.08 10.37
N THR A 268 -12.34 1.96 10.24
CA THR A 268 -13.12 2.16 9.00
C THR A 268 -12.43 3.07 8.00
N SER A 269 -11.64 4.04 8.46
CA SER A 269 -11.37 5.26 7.71
C SER A 269 -10.51 5.09 6.44
N ASN A 270 -9.65 4.10 6.34
CA ASN A 270 -8.96 3.78 5.08
C ASN A 270 -8.98 2.29 4.74
N GLY A 271 -9.66 1.50 5.54
CA GLY A 271 -9.83 0.08 5.35
C GLY A 271 -8.55 -0.74 5.33
N LYS A 272 -7.45 -0.21 5.82
CA LYS A 272 -6.14 -0.88 5.83
C LYS A 272 -5.81 -1.52 7.17
N GLY A 273 -6.70 -1.46 8.15
CA GLY A 273 -6.41 -1.87 9.51
C GLY A 273 -5.51 -0.87 10.25
N ILE A 274 -5.49 0.37 9.81
CA ILE A 274 -4.77 1.47 10.46
C ILE A 274 -5.81 2.44 10.99
N PRO A 275 -5.91 2.64 12.32
CA PRO A 275 -6.81 3.65 12.87
C PRO A 275 -6.37 5.03 12.39
N GLN A 276 -7.31 5.84 11.99
CA GLN A 276 -7.05 7.25 11.74
C GLN A 276 -7.34 8.05 13.00
N GLY A 277 -6.52 9.03 13.21
CA GLY A 277 -6.40 9.77 14.44
C GLY A 277 -7.66 10.24 15.12
N ALA A 278 -7.52 10.51 16.39
CA ALA A 278 -8.56 10.90 17.32
C ALA A 278 -9.32 12.19 16.92
N GLY A 279 -8.81 12.94 15.94
CA GLY A 279 -9.44 14.17 15.42
C GLY A 279 -10.46 13.93 14.32
N LEU A 280 -10.57 12.71 13.80
CA LEU A 280 -11.49 12.40 12.71
C LEU A 280 -12.79 11.81 13.23
N ASN A 281 -13.89 12.22 12.64
CA ASN A 281 -15.17 11.59 12.86
C ASN A 281 -15.22 10.29 12.02
N ASN A 282 -14.98 9.17 12.68
CA ASN A 282 -14.80 7.85 12.08
C ASN A 282 -15.78 6.79 12.62
N ASN A 283 -16.74 7.19 13.46
CA ASN A 283 -17.75 6.26 13.93
C ASN A 283 -18.56 5.72 12.76
N GLY A 284 -18.70 4.40 12.72
CA GLY A 284 -19.44 3.74 11.66
C GLY A 284 -18.93 2.33 11.37
N SER A 285 -19.13 1.89 10.15
CA SER A 285 -18.72 0.57 9.72
C SER A 285 -18.15 0.55 8.31
N LEU A 286 -17.32 -0.46 8.04
CA LEU A 286 -16.84 -0.81 6.72
C LEU A 286 -17.18 -2.26 6.43
N ILE A 287 -17.69 -2.53 5.24
CA ILE A 287 -17.72 -3.86 4.64
C ILE A 287 -16.96 -3.83 3.32
N ARG A 288 -16.12 -4.85 3.08
CA ARG A 288 -15.37 -4.99 1.84
C ARG A 288 -15.35 -6.45 1.40
N VAL A 289 -15.59 -6.65 0.10
CA VAL A 289 -15.47 -7.95 -0.56
C VAL A 289 -14.55 -7.77 -1.77
N ILE A 290 -13.54 -8.63 -1.89
CA ILE A 290 -12.58 -8.61 -3.00
C ILE A 290 -12.49 -10.00 -3.59
N ASP A 291 -12.50 -10.08 -4.91
CA ASP A 291 -12.10 -11.27 -5.67
C ASP A 291 -11.04 -10.85 -6.69
N HIS A 292 -9.83 -11.39 -6.56
CA HIS A 292 -8.74 -11.05 -7.46
C HIS A 292 -7.81 -12.22 -7.71
N GLY A 293 -7.08 -12.15 -8.80
CA GLY A 293 -6.13 -13.21 -9.11
C GLY A 293 -5.24 -12.93 -10.30
N ALA A 294 -4.31 -13.86 -10.51
CA ALA A 294 -3.47 -13.94 -11.68
C ALA A 294 -3.39 -15.40 -12.11
N ILE A 295 -3.79 -15.71 -13.33
CA ILE A 295 -3.92 -17.07 -13.86
C ILE A 295 -3.36 -17.19 -15.27
N THR A 296 -2.95 -18.39 -15.66
CA THR A 296 -2.56 -18.72 -17.03
C THR A 296 -3.72 -19.41 -17.71
N LEU A 297 -4.39 -18.72 -18.65
CA LEU A 297 -5.54 -19.26 -19.39
C LEU A 297 -5.10 -20.26 -20.45
N ALA A 298 -3.95 -20.02 -21.07
CA ALA A 298 -3.32 -20.86 -22.08
C ALA A 298 -1.80 -20.55 -22.12
N ASP A 299 -1.02 -21.33 -22.86
CA ASP A 299 0.45 -21.15 -22.90
C ASP A 299 0.87 -19.72 -23.32
N GLN A 300 0.08 -19.08 -24.18
CA GLN A 300 0.33 -17.72 -24.64
C GLN A 300 -0.49 -16.64 -23.91
N TRP A 301 -1.35 -17.01 -22.96
CA TRP A 301 -2.26 -16.07 -22.32
C TRP A 301 -2.20 -16.13 -20.79
N ASP A 302 -1.80 -15.04 -20.18
CA ASP A 302 -2.01 -14.80 -18.76
C ASP A 302 -3.11 -13.76 -18.57
N LEU A 303 -3.76 -13.79 -17.40
CA LEU A 303 -4.81 -12.84 -17.01
C LEU A 303 -4.62 -12.43 -15.55
N MET A 304 -4.57 -11.13 -15.28
CA MET A 304 -4.91 -10.58 -13.97
C MET A 304 -6.34 -10.05 -13.98
N TYR A 305 -7.02 -10.14 -12.86
CA TYR A 305 -8.36 -9.61 -12.67
C TYR A 305 -8.59 -9.16 -11.24
N VAL A 306 -9.54 -8.25 -11.08
CA VAL A 306 -10.06 -7.79 -9.79
C VAL A 306 -11.53 -7.44 -9.91
N GLY A 307 -12.30 -7.82 -8.91
CA GLY A 307 -13.62 -7.28 -8.59
C GLY A 307 -13.64 -6.94 -7.12
N MET A 308 -14.07 -5.73 -6.77
CA MET A 308 -14.18 -5.31 -5.38
C MET A 308 -15.43 -4.48 -5.16
N TYR A 309 -16.04 -4.70 -4.02
CA TYR A 309 -17.07 -3.85 -3.43
C TYR A 309 -16.64 -3.42 -2.04
N GLN A 310 -16.74 -2.14 -1.74
CA GLN A 310 -16.49 -1.56 -0.44
C GLN A 310 -17.59 -0.56 -0.10
N ASN A 311 -18.11 -0.64 1.10
CA ASN A 311 -18.98 0.37 1.67
C ASN A 311 -18.41 0.83 3.01
N ILE A 312 -18.13 2.12 3.12
CA ILE A 312 -17.80 2.81 4.36
C ILE A 312 -19.01 3.67 4.69
N ASP A 313 -19.72 3.29 5.74
CA ASP A 313 -20.91 3.99 6.24
C ASP A 313 -20.55 4.66 7.57
N LEU A 314 -20.47 6.00 7.56
CA LEU A 314 -20.08 6.80 8.71
C LEU A 314 -21.27 7.59 9.27
N ASP A 315 -21.35 7.72 10.58
CA ASP A 315 -22.40 8.43 11.29
C ASP A 315 -22.51 9.92 10.90
N ASN A 316 -21.41 10.51 10.40
CA ASN A 316 -21.35 11.88 9.93
C ASN A 316 -21.70 12.05 8.44
N ASN A 317 -22.14 10.99 7.77
CA ASN A 317 -22.42 10.94 6.34
C ASN A 317 -21.23 11.26 5.42
N ASN A 318 -19.99 11.06 5.85
CA ASN A 318 -18.79 11.26 5.03
C ASN A 318 -18.18 9.96 4.49
N GLY A 319 -18.94 8.88 4.55
CA GLY A 319 -18.56 7.60 3.98
C GLY A 319 -18.64 7.55 2.46
N THR A 320 -18.22 6.41 1.91
CA THR A 320 -18.22 6.17 0.46
C THR A 320 -18.58 4.73 0.16
N GLU A 321 -19.34 4.52 -0.90
CA GLU A 321 -19.51 3.22 -1.52
C GLU A 321 -18.65 3.17 -2.78
N TRP A 322 -17.70 2.24 -2.85
CA TRP A 322 -16.81 2.07 -3.99
C TRP A 322 -16.86 0.65 -4.51
N TRP A 323 -17.10 0.50 -5.81
CA TRP A 323 -16.88 -0.76 -6.47
C TRP A 323 -16.00 -0.59 -7.70
N THR A 324 -15.19 -1.58 -7.95
CA THR A 324 -14.28 -1.61 -9.09
C THR A 324 -14.24 -2.99 -9.72
N VAL A 325 -14.10 -3.02 -11.03
CA VAL A 325 -13.88 -4.25 -11.79
C VAL A 325 -12.86 -4.00 -12.87
N GLY A 326 -11.89 -4.91 -13.01
CA GLY A 326 -10.87 -4.77 -14.04
C GLY A 326 -10.22 -6.08 -14.44
N VAL A 327 -9.69 -6.07 -15.66
CA VAL A 327 -8.97 -7.20 -16.24
C VAL A 327 -7.72 -6.71 -16.95
N ARG A 328 -6.65 -7.52 -16.88
CA ARG A 328 -5.39 -7.29 -17.59
C ARG A 328 -4.94 -8.58 -18.27
N PRO A 329 -5.49 -8.94 -19.45
CA PRO A 329 -4.93 -9.99 -20.27
C PRO A 329 -3.54 -9.61 -20.80
N MET A 330 -2.65 -10.59 -20.86
CA MET A 330 -1.31 -10.51 -21.47
C MET A 330 -1.18 -11.60 -22.54
N TYR A 331 -0.88 -11.20 -23.76
CA TYR A 331 -0.53 -12.12 -24.84
C TYR A 331 0.99 -12.20 -25.01
N LYS A 332 1.53 -13.41 -24.93
CA LYS A 332 2.96 -13.72 -25.04
C LYS A 332 3.34 -14.03 -26.48
N TRP A 333 4.07 -13.13 -27.14
CA TRP A 333 4.59 -13.32 -28.51
C TRP A 333 5.83 -14.21 -28.50
N THR A 334 6.70 -13.96 -27.54
CA THR A 334 7.95 -14.69 -27.31
C THR A 334 8.20 -14.77 -25.78
N PRO A 335 9.20 -15.52 -25.31
CA PRO A 335 9.54 -15.54 -23.89
C PRO A 335 9.91 -14.18 -23.27
N ILE A 336 10.20 -13.17 -24.11
CA ILE A 336 10.65 -11.85 -23.64
C ILE A 336 9.77 -10.70 -24.17
N MET A 337 8.75 -10.98 -24.97
CA MET A 337 7.92 -9.95 -25.58
C MET A 337 6.44 -10.29 -25.42
N SER A 338 5.66 -9.33 -24.94
CA SER A 338 4.22 -9.49 -24.72
C SER A 338 3.46 -8.20 -24.98
N THR A 339 2.16 -8.33 -25.24
CA THR A 339 1.22 -7.21 -25.30
C THR A 339 0.23 -7.34 -24.15
N LEU A 340 0.00 -6.25 -23.43
CA LEU A 340 -0.98 -6.16 -22.34
C LEU A 340 -2.09 -5.21 -22.74
N LEU A 341 -3.32 -5.61 -22.44
CA LEU A 341 -4.47 -4.72 -22.41
C LEU A 341 -4.96 -4.65 -20.97
N GLU A 342 -5.15 -3.45 -20.42
CA GLU A 342 -5.81 -3.28 -19.14
C GLU A 342 -7.09 -2.48 -19.32
N VAL A 343 -8.19 -3.01 -18.80
CA VAL A 343 -9.47 -2.31 -18.75
C VAL A 343 -9.92 -2.32 -17.28
N GLY A 344 -10.16 -1.14 -16.75
CA GLY A 344 -10.66 -0.93 -15.41
C GLY A 344 -11.84 0.02 -15.38
N TYR A 345 -12.76 -0.24 -14.47
CA TYR A 345 -13.91 0.61 -14.19
C TYR A 345 -14.06 0.79 -12.70
N ASP A 346 -14.21 2.04 -12.28
CA ASP A 346 -14.48 2.44 -10.90
C ASP A 346 -15.80 3.18 -10.84
N ASN A 347 -16.56 2.96 -9.76
CA ASN A 347 -17.72 3.76 -9.39
C ASN A 347 -17.66 4.05 -7.90
N VAL A 348 -17.68 5.32 -7.54
CA VAL A 348 -17.63 5.79 -6.16
C VAL A 348 -18.81 6.69 -5.88
N LYS A 349 -19.64 6.27 -4.93
CA LYS A 349 -20.77 7.03 -4.45
C LYS A 349 -20.40 7.74 -3.15
N SER A 350 -20.69 9.03 -3.06
CA SER A 350 -20.56 9.81 -1.83
C SER A 350 -21.78 9.58 -0.94
N GLN A 351 -21.55 9.21 0.32
CA GLN A 351 -22.63 9.12 1.32
C GLN A 351 -23.29 10.48 1.56
N ASN A 352 -22.52 11.58 1.50
CA ASN A 352 -23.00 12.93 1.79
C ASN A 352 -23.91 13.49 0.70
N THR A 353 -23.50 13.37 -0.57
CA THR A 353 -24.23 13.99 -1.69
C THR A 353 -25.15 13.03 -2.43
N ASP A 354 -25.00 11.72 -2.18
CA ASP A 354 -25.68 10.63 -2.90
C ASP A 354 -25.31 10.57 -4.41
N ASP A 355 -24.31 11.35 -4.84
CA ASP A 355 -23.83 11.39 -6.21
C ASP A 355 -22.79 10.30 -6.47
N ASN A 356 -22.77 9.77 -7.69
CA ASN A 356 -21.80 8.79 -8.15
C ASN A 356 -20.79 9.43 -9.10
N ASN A 357 -19.49 9.20 -8.84
CA ASN A 357 -18.43 9.38 -9.83
C ASN A 357 -18.05 8.04 -10.41
N SER A 358 -17.96 7.97 -11.73
CA SER A 358 -17.46 6.81 -12.43
C SER A 358 -16.20 7.16 -13.22
N GLN A 359 -15.30 6.19 -13.33
CA GLN A 359 -14.15 6.29 -14.22
C GLN A 359 -13.93 4.96 -14.94
N TYR A 360 -13.70 5.00 -16.22
CA TYR A 360 -13.09 3.87 -16.89
C TYR A 360 -11.74 4.26 -17.49
N LYS A 361 -10.84 3.30 -17.45
CA LYS A 361 -9.48 3.41 -17.96
C LYS A 361 -9.17 2.22 -18.85
N ILE A 362 -8.61 2.51 -20.01
CA ILE A 362 -8.15 1.50 -20.97
C ILE A 362 -6.69 1.78 -21.28
N THR A 363 -5.82 0.78 -21.16
CA THR A 363 -4.40 0.89 -21.52
C THR A 363 -3.99 -0.25 -22.40
N LEU A 364 -3.35 0.08 -23.52
CA LEU A 364 -2.62 -0.87 -24.34
C LEU A 364 -1.12 -0.66 -24.14
N ALA A 365 -0.39 -1.74 -23.84
CA ALA A 365 1.05 -1.68 -23.63
C ALA A 365 1.77 -2.79 -24.39
N GLN A 366 2.82 -2.44 -25.13
CA GLN A 366 3.80 -3.39 -25.65
C GLN A 366 4.93 -3.48 -24.63
N GLN A 367 5.30 -4.70 -24.23
CA GLN A 367 6.25 -4.97 -23.17
C GLN A 367 7.37 -5.89 -23.61
N TRP A 368 8.59 -5.60 -23.14
CA TRP A 368 9.75 -6.47 -23.13
C TRP A 368 10.12 -6.78 -21.68
N GLN A 369 10.30 -8.06 -21.35
CA GLN A 369 10.47 -8.50 -19.96
C GLN A 369 11.40 -9.72 -19.86
N ALA A 370 11.96 -9.95 -18.69
CA ALA A 370 12.85 -11.08 -18.43
C ALA A 370 12.03 -12.33 -18.01
N GLY A 371 11.45 -13.01 -18.99
CA GLY A 371 10.63 -14.21 -18.81
C GLY A 371 9.21 -14.05 -19.36
N ASP A 372 8.42 -15.12 -19.36
CA ASP A 372 7.11 -15.19 -20.01
C ASP A 372 5.90 -15.09 -19.05
N SER A 373 6.14 -14.92 -17.78
CA SER A 373 5.09 -14.74 -16.78
C SER A 373 4.65 -13.27 -16.69
N ILE A 374 3.38 -13.02 -16.39
CA ILE A 374 2.87 -11.68 -16.09
C ILE A 374 3.61 -11.01 -14.91
N TRP A 375 4.30 -11.81 -14.09
CA TRP A 375 5.14 -11.38 -12.96
C TRP A 375 6.62 -11.17 -13.32
N SER A 376 7.03 -11.50 -14.55
CA SER A 376 8.45 -11.40 -14.94
C SER A 376 8.94 -9.96 -14.97
N ARG A 377 10.09 -9.71 -14.34
CA ARG A 377 10.78 -8.42 -14.29
C ARG A 377 12.29 -8.63 -14.46
N PRO A 378 13.07 -7.64 -14.95
CA PRO A 378 12.63 -6.30 -15.34
C PRO A 378 11.68 -6.30 -16.53
N ALA A 379 10.86 -5.24 -16.63
CA ALA A 379 9.98 -4.98 -17.75
C ALA A 379 10.16 -3.55 -18.24
N ILE A 380 10.21 -3.38 -19.57
CA ILE A 380 10.15 -2.08 -20.26
C ILE A 380 8.86 -2.07 -21.05
N ARG A 381 8.06 -1.02 -20.93
CA ARG A 381 6.77 -0.86 -21.60
C ARG A 381 6.71 0.41 -22.39
N VAL A 382 6.08 0.36 -23.54
CA VAL A 382 5.56 1.51 -24.27
C VAL A 382 4.04 1.40 -24.21
N PHE A 383 3.35 2.46 -23.83
CA PHE A 383 1.92 2.41 -23.57
C PHE A 383 1.16 3.59 -24.14
N ALA A 384 -0.13 3.38 -24.36
CA ALA A 384 -1.15 4.40 -24.54
C ALA A 384 -2.32 4.11 -23.61
N THR A 385 -2.74 5.11 -22.88
CA THR A 385 -3.84 5.05 -21.90
C THR A 385 -4.90 6.07 -22.26
N TYR A 386 -6.15 5.67 -22.20
CA TYR A 386 -7.32 6.54 -22.27
C TYR A 386 -8.13 6.38 -20.98
N ALA A 387 -8.54 7.49 -20.40
CA ALA A 387 -9.46 7.49 -19.29
C ALA A 387 -10.61 8.48 -19.53
N LYS A 388 -11.77 8.14 -18.98
CA LYS A 388 -12.94 9.01 -18.94
C LYS A 388 -13.58 8.91 -17.56
N TRP A 389 -14.00 10.06 -17.02
CA TRP A 389 -14.49 10.15 -15.63
C TRP A 389 -15.67 11.14 -15.51
N ASP A 390 -16.37 11.03 -14.38
CA ASP A 390 -17.37 12.01 -13.95
C ASP A 390 -16.80 12.92 -12.85
N GLU A 391 -17.31 14.13 -12.76
CA GLU A 391 -17.01 15.13 -11.72
C GLU A 391 -18.27 15.62 -11.01
N LYS A 392 -19.13 14.71 -10.56
CA LYS A 392 -20.40 15.08 -9.89
C LYS A 392 -20.15 15.52 -8.45
N TRP A 393 -19.13 14.95 -7.81
CA TRP A 393 -18.65 15.39 -6.51
C TRP A 393 -17.12 15.29 -6.45
N GLY A 394 -16.48 16.25 -5.76
CA GLY A 394 -15.03 16.34 -5.76
C GLY A 394 -14.46 16.68 -7.16
N TYR A 395 -13.18 16.47 -7.35
CA TYR A 395 -12.47 16.71 -8.61
C TYR A 395 -11.55 15.52 -8.91
N ALA A 396 -11.45 15.13 -10.18
CA ALA A 396 -10.41 14.20 -10.62
C ALA A 396 -9.05 14.88 -10.54
N ASN A 397 -8.09 14.24 -9.86
CA ASN A 397 -6.74 14.74 -9.68
C ASN A 397 -5.71 13.83 -10.32
N ASN A 398 -4.55 14.40 -10.64
CA ASN A 398 -3.35 13.63 -10.84
C ASN A 398 -2.98 12.91 -9.54
N SER A 399 -2.86 11.58 -9.58
CA SER A 399 -2.69 10.75 -8.39
C SER A 399 -1.29 10.75 -7.77
N ASP A 400 -0.34 11.52 -8.30
CA ASP A 400 1.03 11.57 -7.78
C ASP A 400 1.12 12.11 -6.37
N THR A 401 0.14 12.85 -5.94
CA THR A 401 0.13 13.56 -4.66
C THR A 401 -0.77 12.94 -3.61
N GLY A 402 -1.37 11.79 -3.90
CA GLY A 402 -2.31 11.13 -2.99
C GLY A 402 -3.66 11.86 -2.96
N PHE A 403 -4.66 11.22 -3.50
CA PHE A 403 -6.03 11.71 -3.48
C PHE A 403 -6.62 11.52 -2.08
N THR A 404 -7.07 12.61 -1.47
CA THR A 404 -7.92 12.56 -0.28
C THR A 404 -9.36 12.78 -0.73
N SER A 405 -10.24 11.82 -0.47
CA SER A 405 -11.63 11.85 -0.92
C SER A 405 -12.31 13.17 -0.58
N GLY A 406 -12.92 13.79 -1.58
CA GLY A 406 -13.82 14.95 -1.39
C GLY A 406 -13.17 16.31 -1.14
N VAL A 407 -11.85 16.41 -1.10
CA VAL A 407 -11.12 17.68 -0.93
C VAL A 407 -10.23 17.90 -2.14
N ALA A 408 -10.40 19.01 -2.84
CA ALA A 408 -9.43 19.46 -3.82
C ALA A 408 -8.06 19.60 -3.11
N TYR A 409 -7.10 18.82 -3.52
CA TYR A 409 -5.74 18.93 -2.99
C TYR A 409 -5.14 20.25 -3.45
N ASN A 410 -4.82 21.13 -2.52
CA ASN A 410 -4.26 22.46 -2.80
C ASN A 410 -2.73 22.44 -3.05
N ASP A 411 -2.19 21.33 -3.51
CA ASP A 411 -0.82 21.36 -4.01
C ASP A 411 -0.81 22.07 -5.35
N THR A 412 -0.21 23.24 -5.37
CA THR A 412 -0.05 24.06 -6.59
C THR A 412 0.85 23.40 -7.63
N SER A 413 1.49 22.28 -7.30
CA SER A 413 2.27 21.45 -8.22
C SER A 413 1.44 20.33 -8.87
N ALA A 414 0.30 19.94 -8.31
CA ALA A 414 -0.59 18.97 -8.90
C ALA A 414 -1.43 19.62 -10.01
N ARG A 415 -1.41 19.07 -11.21
CA ARG A 415 -2.34 19.47 -12.25
C ARG A 415 -3.72 18.89 -11.95
N THR A 416 -4.65 19.74 -11.55
CA THR A 416 -6.07 19.43 -11.66
C THR A 416 -6.46 19.48 -13.12
N PHE A 417 -7.22 18.51 -13.61
CA PHE A 417 -7.89 18.64 -14.90
C PHE A 417 -8.75 19.90 -14.90
N SER A 418 -8.79 20.61 -16.02
CA SER A 418 -9.65 21.78 -16.14
C SER A 418 -11.08 21.38 -15.88
N ARG A 419 -11.81 22.19 -15.14
CA ARG A 419 -13.22 21.94 -14.83
C ARG A 419 -14.02 21.80 -16.13
N GLY A 420 -14.63 20.65 -16.35
CA GLY A 420 -15.36 20.30 -17.57
C GLY A 420 -14.62 19.34 -18.51
N ASP A 421 -13.34 19.08 -18.27
CA ASP A 421 -12.63 17.99 -18.95
C ASP A 421 -13.05 16.68 -18.27
N ASN A 422 -13.49 15.72 -19.02
CA ASN A 422 -13.99 14.46 -18.50
C ASN A 422 -13.36 13.23 -19.20
N ASP A 423 -12.39 13.45 -20.06
CA ASP A 423 -11.60 12.40 -20.71
C ASP A 423 -10.23 12.91 -21.16
N GLU A 424 -9.25 12.02 -21.19
CA GLU A 424 -7.90 12.35 -21.64
C GLU A 424 -7.12 11.10 -22.08
N TRP A 425 -6.11 11.34 -22.91
CA TRP A 425 -5.13 10.35 -23.37
C TRP A 425 -3.77 10.62 -22.74
N THR A 426 -3.08 9.56 -22.35
CA THR A 426 -1.65 9.62 -22.03
C THR A 426 -0.90 8.52 -22.76
N PHE A 427 0.37 8.77 -23.07
CA PHE A 427 1.26 7.82 -23.69
C PHE A 427 2.68 8.02 -23.21
N GLY A 428 3.45 6.96 -23.20
CA GLY A 428 4.80 7.03 -22.68
C GLY A 428 5.54 5.71 -22.72
N ALA A 429 6.69 5.72 -22.04
CA ALA A 429 7.50 4.56 -21.79
C ALA A 429 7.83 4.46 -20.29
N GLN A 430 7.80 3.24 -19.76
CA GLN A 430 8.00 2.97 -18.36
C GLN A 430 8.85 1.72 -18.15
N MET A 431 9.71 1.74 -17.14
CA MET A 431 10.34 0.53 -16.62
C MET A 431 9.76 0.15 -15.27
N GLU A 432 9.78 -1.14 -14.97
CA GLU A 432 9.46 -1.69 -13.65
C GLU A 432 10.37 -2.88 -13.37
N ILE A 433 10.94 -2.92 -12.17
CA ILE A 433 11.85 -3.99 -11.75
C ILE A 433 11.66 -4.32 -10.27
N TRP A 434 11.79 -5.61 -9.96
CA TRP A 434 12.11 -6.12 -8.63
C TRP A 434 13.19 -7.19 -8.74
N TRP A 435 14.01 -7.34 -7.72
CA TRP A 435 15.12 -8.29 -7.67
C TRP A 435 15.36 -8.84 -6.26
#